data_afb9ae62c2227969c5e425b964908be0
#
_entry.id   afb9ae62c2227969c5e425b964908be0
#
_cell.length_a   1.000
_cell.length_b   1.000
_cell.length_c   1.000
_cell.angle_alpha   90.00
_cell.angle_beta   90.00
_cell.angle_gamma   90.00
#
_symmetry.space_group_name_H-M   'P 1'
#
loop_
_entity.id
_entity.type
_entity.pdbx_description
1 polymer ?
#
loop_
_entity_poly.entity_id
_entity_poly.type
_entity_poly.pdbx_seq_one_letter_code
_entity_poly.pdbx_strand_id
1 'polypeptide(L)'
;MTNLFKKAAVFTDIHWGLKNNSIQHNTDCTNFVDWFIETAKKQNCETCFFLGDWHHNRAAINIQTLQFSLRGLEKLSASFDKIYFIVGNHDMFYRDKRDTHSVEWAKHLPNVIIIDEWFSQDDVTIIPWIVGDEWKRLKKMKGKYVFSHLELPNFFMNAMIQMPDYKEIQSEHLNGYESVFSGHFHKRQKKNNITYIGNAFPHNYSDAGDDKRGMMMLEWDKEPMYFGWPNAPKYRVYNLSDVLDDPAGLLLPDSYVKINLDIDISFEEASFIREKLMPEHHLRELTLIPIKRDFTDNNPDNTNTQFESVDTIIQTQIESLEVGTFDKKLLLDIYRNI
;
A
#
# COMPACT_ATOMS: atom_id res chain seq x y z
N MET A 1 -22.75 11.77 -29.13
CA MET A 1 -22.79 11.58 -27.66
C MET A 1 -21.42 12.02 -27.13
N THR A 2 -21.39 12.85 -26.13
CA THR A 2 -20.13 13.26 -25.49
C THR A 2 -19.76 12.18 -24.45
N ASN A 3 -18.62 11.53 -24.62
CA ASN A 3 -18.13 10.53 -23.67
C ASN A 3 -17.82 11.19 -22.31
N LEU A 4 -17.92 10.46 -21.20
CA LEU A 4 -17.63 10.95 -19.84
C LEU A 4 -16.23 11.55 -19.72
N PHE A 5 -15.27 11.03 -20.47
CA PHE A 5 -13.92 11.55 -20.62
C PHE A 5 -13.41 11.30 -22.04
N LYS A 6 -12.46 12.11 -22.49
CA LYS A 6 -11.69 11.85 -23.71
C LYS A 6 -10.40 11.12 -23.37
N LYS A 7 -9.66 11.64 -22.39
CA LYS A 7 -8.43 11.07 -21.86
C LYS A 7 -8.37 11.29 -20.35
N ALA A 8 -8.15 10.22 -19.61
CA ALA A 8 -8.14 10.24 -18.17
C ALA A 8 -6.79 9.76 -17.60
N ALA A 9 -6.35 10.39 -16.51
CA ALA A 9 -5.28 9.92 -15.65
C ALA A 9 -5.89 9.20 -14.44
N VAL A 10 -5.37 8.05 -14.09
CA VAL A 10 -5.94 7.17 -13.06
C VAL A 10 -4.86 6.72 -12.10
N PHE A 11 -5.14 6.81 -10.80
CA PHE A 11 -4.30 6.25 -9.73
C PHE A 11 -5.15 5.79 -8.55
N THR A 12 -4.54 5.09 -7.58
CA THR A 12 -5.24 4.49 -6.45
C THR A 12 -4.31 4.22 -5.28
N ASP A 13 -4.88 3.92 -4.12
CA ASP A 13 -4.19 3.34 -2.96
C ASP A 13 -2.92 4.14 -2.58
N ILE A 14 -3.08 5.44 -2.34
CA ILE A 14 -1.97 6.32 -1.93
C ILE A 14 -1.70 6.26 -0.42
N HIS A 15 -2.75 5.98 0.39
CA HIS A 15 -2.69 5.74 1.82
C HIS A 15 -1.95 6.82 2.63
N TRP A 16 -2.37 8.08 2.53
CA TRP A 16 -1.87 9.13 3.42
C TRP A 16 -1.93 8.71 4.89
N GLY A 17 -0.84 8.88 5.62
CA GLY A 17 -0.74 8.51 7.03
C GLY A 17 -0.28 7.07 7.29
N LEU A 18 0.09 6.31 6.27
CA LEU A 18 0.72 5.00 6.45
C LEU A 18 1.99 5.10 7.31
N LYS A 19 2.48 3.99 7.86
CA LYS A 19 3.65 3.90 8.75
C LYS A 19 3.53 4.84 9.95
N ASN A 20 2.40 4.75 10.66
CA ASN A 20 2.10 5.55 11.85
C ASN A 20 2.23 7.06 11.59
N ASN A 21 1.63 7.53 10.51
CA ASN A 21 1.64 8.94 10.06
C ASN A 21 3.06 9.46 9.74
N SER A 22 3.91 8.61 9.18
CA SER A 22 5.28 8.97 8.85
C SER A 22 5.35 10.20 7.95
N ILE A 23 6.16 11.19 8.35
CA ILE A 23 6.43 12.39 7.54
C ILE A 23 7.05 11.99 6.20
N GLN A 24 7.97 11.01 6.22
CA GLN A 24 8.62 10.51 5.00
C GLN A 24 7.59 9.94 4.03
N HIS A 25 6.65 9.11 4.51
CA HIS A 25 5.59 8.55 3.66
C HIS A 25 4.67 9.64 3.12
N ASN A 26 4.25 10.60 3.95
CA ASN A 26 3.43 11.73 3.51
C ASN A 26 4.18 12.62 2.49
N THR A 27 5.49 12.75 2.61
CA THR A 27 6.33 13.44 1.62
C THR A 27 6.38 12.65 0.30
N ASP A 28 6.52 11.32 0.36
CA ASP A 28 6.46 10.47 -0.83
C ASP A 28 5.10 10.58 -1.54
N CYS A 29 4.00 10.61 -0.78
CA CYS A 29 2.67 10.87 -1.34
C CYS A 29 2.59 12.24 -2.05
N THR A 30 3.16 13.30 -1.46
CA THR A 30 3.21 14.63 -2.08
C THR A 30 4.00 14.60 -3.39
N ASN A 31 5.18 14.00 -3.38
CA ASN A 31 6.06 13.91 -4.54
C ASN A 31 5.41 13.06 -5.65
N PHE A 32 4.68 12.00 -5.28
CA PHE A 32 3.90 11.21 -6.23
C PHE A 32 2.80 12.05 -6.87
N VAL A 33 2.03 12.81 -6.09
CA VAL A 33 0.96 13.68 -6.62
C VAL A 33 1.53 14.71 -7.59
N ASP A 34 2.68 15.32 -7.27
CA ASP A 34 3.33 16.29 -8.15
C ASP A 34 3.78 15.64 -9.47
N TRP A 35 4.40 14.46 -9.42
CA TRP A 35 4.79 13.69 -10.59
C TRP A 35 3.57 13.22 -11.41
N PHE A 36 2.50 12.77 -10.74
CA PHE A 36 1.25 12.35 -11.38
C PHE A 36 0.63 13.49 -12.20
N ILE A 37 0.51 14.68 -11.60
CA ILE A 37 -0.02 15.88 -12.26
C ILE A 37 0.85 16.26 -13.47
N GLU A 38 2.16 16.29 -13.30
CA GLU A 38 3.09 16.63 -14.39
C GLU A 38 2.95 15.63 -15.55
N THR A 39 2.90 14.34 -15.24
CA THR A 39 2.77 13.28 -16.24
C THR A 39 1.42 13.35 -16.94
N ALA A 40 0.33 13.54 -16.20
CA ALA A 40 -1.01 13.69 -16.76
C ALA A 40 -1.13 14.90 -17.70
N LYS A 41 -0.54 16.04 -17.33
CA LYS A 41 -0.49 17.24 -18.18
C LYS A 41 0.29 16.99 -19.47
N LYS A 42 1.44 16.32 -19.42
CA LYS A 42 2.21 15.93 -20.61
C LYS A 42 1.42 15.02 -21.56
N GLN A 43 0.49 14.25 -21.02
CA GLN A 43 -0.38 13.36 -21.77
C GLN A 43 -1.72 14.01 -22.19
N ASN A 44 -1.95 15.29 -21.84
CA ASN A 44 -3.18 16.04 -22.06
C ASN A 44 -4.42 15.34 -21.45
N CYS A 45 -4.30 14.87 -20.22
CA CYS A 45 -5.41 14.32 -19.47
C CYS A 45 -6.15 15.44 -18.73
N GLU A 46 -7.44 15.64 -19.03
CA GLU A 46 -8.31 16.67 -18.43
C GLU A 46 -9.14 16.09 -17.28
N THR A 47 -9.32 14.76 -17.26
CA THR A 47 -10.09 14.03 -16.24
C THR A 47 -9.16 13.17 -15.38
N CYS A 48 -9.42 13.16 -14.07
CA CYS A 48 -8.74 12.28 -13.13
C CYS A 48 -9.74 11.29 -12.51
N PHE A 49 -9.35 10.02 -12.40
CA PHE A 49 -10.03 9.03 -11.58
C PHE A 49 -9.09 8.61 -10.44
N PHE A 50 -9.54 8.80 -9.22
CA PHE A 50 -8.92 8.21 -8.04
C PHE A 50 -9.76 7.02 -7.57
N LEU A 51 -9.16 5.82 -7.52
CA LEU A 51 -9.91 4.59 -7.33
C LEU A 51 -9.97 4.12 -5.86
N GLY A 52 -9.82 5.01 -4.88
CA GLY A 52 -10.03 4.73 -3.46
C GLY A 52 -8.76 4.55 -2.64
N ASP A 53 -8.95 4.51 -1.32
CA ASP A 53 -7.92 4.41 -0.29
C ASP A 53 -6.97 5.63 -0.28
N TRP A 54 -7.59 6.80 -0.07
CA TRP A 54 -6.88 8.06 0.11
C TRP A 54 -6.16 8.14 1.45
N HIS A 55 -6.87 7.88 2.55
CA HIS A 55 -6.28 7.79 3.88
C HIS A 55 -6.03 6.34 4.29
N HIS A 56 -5.01 6.13 5.13
CA HIS A 56 -4.71 4.80 5.65
C HIS A 56 -5.57 4.42 6.86
N ASN A 57 -5.78 5.37 7.78
CA ASN A 57 -6.48 5.14 9.03
C ASN A 57 -7.96 5.53 8.94
N ARG A 58 -8.84 4.60 9.32
CA ARG A 58 -10.30 4.78 9.27
C ARG A 58 -10.85 5.64 10.41
N ALA A 59 -10.38 5.42 11.64
CA ALA A 59 -11.00 5.94 12.85
C ALA A 59 -10.58 7.38 13.17
N ALA A 60 -9.38 7.79 12.76
CA ALA A 60 -8.85 9.12 13.05
C ALA A 60 -7.79 9.51 12.02
N ILE A 61 -7.75 10.78 11.66
CA ILE A 61 -6.70 11.34 10.80
C ILE A 61 -5.80 12.23 11.66
N ASN A 62 -4.52 11.94 11.66
CA ASN A 62 -3.52 12.81 12.29
C ASN A 62 -3.53 14.18 11.61
N ILE A 63 -3.42 15.27 12.38
CA ILE A 63 -3.50 16.64 11.87
C ILE A 63 -2.46 16.92 10.79
N GLN A 64 -1.24 16.44 10.96
CA GLN A 64 -0.18 16.61 9.96
C GLN A 64 -0.53 15.86 8.67
N THR A 65 -0.96 14.59 8.77
CA THR A 65 -1.43 13.80 7.63
C THR A 65 -2.58 14.49 6.90
N LEU A 66 -3.55 15.03 7.65
CA LEU A 66 -4.67 15.79 7.09
C LEU A 66 -4.17 17.00 6.28
N GLN A 67 -3.21 17.76 6.82
CA GLN A 67 -2.64 18.91 6.11
C GLN A 67 -1.97 18.51 4.79
N PHE A 68 -1.19 17.40 4.78
CA PHE A 68 -0.57 16.88 3.56
C PHE A 68 -1.63 16.44 2.55
N SER A 69 -2.62 15.66 2.98
CA SER A 69 -3.66 15.11 2.11
C SER A 69 -4.59 16.18 1.52
N LEU A 70 -4.94 17.22 2.31
CA LEU A 70 -5.68 18.39 1.83
C LEU A 70 -4.93 19.09 0.69
N ARG A 71 -3.65 19.44 0.92
CA ARG A 71 -2.82 20.09 -0.10
C ARG A 71 -2.66 19.22 -1.35
N GLY A 72 -2.55 17.90 -1.18
CA GLY A 72 -2.49 16.96 -2.30
C GLY A 72 -3.74 17.04 -3.18
N LEU A 73 -4.93 17.02 -2.57
CA LEU A 73 -6.18 17.10 -3.33
C LEU A 73 -6.43 18.50 -3.91
N GLU A 74 -6.05 19.58 -3.22
CA GLU A 74 -6.10 20.95 -3.76
C GLU A 74 -5.25 21.07 -5.03
N LYS A 75 -4.03 20.50 -5.04
CA LYS A 75 -3.18 20.45 -6.23
C LYS A 75 -3.83 19.68 -7.38
N LEU A 76 -4.44 18.53 -7.10
CA LEU A 76 -5.19 17.76 -8.10
C LEU A 76 -6.37 18.58 -8.63
N SER A 77 -7.18 19.16 -7.76
CA SER A 77 -8.33 20.00 -8.12
C SER A 77 -7.92 21.19 -9.01
N ALA A 78 -6.80 21.84 -8.71
CA ALA A 78 -6.28 22.93 -9.53
C ALA A 78 -5.71 22.46 -10.89
N SER A 79 -5.56 21.17 -11.12
CA SER A 79 -4.86 20.61 -12.28
C SER A 79 -5.74 19.84 -13.27
N PHE A 80 -6.93 19.44 -12.87
CA PHE A 80 -7.88 18.70 -13.69
C PHE A 80 -9.22 19.41 -13.78
N ASP A 81 -9.90 19.29 -14.92
CA ASP A 81 -11.24 19.86 -15.08
C ASP A 81 -12.27 19.08 -14.24
N LYS A 82 -12.09 17.78 -14.09
CA LYS A 82 -12.95 16.90 -13.31
C LYS A 82 -12.20 15.78 -12.65
N ILE A 83 -12.54 15.51 -11.40
CA ILE A 83 -11.99 14.41 -10.60
C ILE A 83 -13.14 13.55 -10.09
N TYR A 84 -13.15 12.26 -10.46
CA TYR A 84 -13.99 11.24 -9.87
C TYR A 84 -13.21 10.58 -8.76
N PHE A 85 -13.68 10.73 -7.54
CA PHE A 85 -12.96 10.31 -6.35
C PHE A 85 -13.74 9.19 -5.64
N ILE A 86 -13.29 7.95 -5.82
CA ILE A 86 -13.93 6.77 -5.24
C ILE A 86 -13.59 6.67 -3.74
N VAL A 87 -14.61 6.37 -2.93
CA VAL A 87 -14.44 6.01 -1.51
C VAL A 87 -14.03 4.54 -1.43
N GLY A 88 -12.78 4.30 -1.00
CA GLY A 88 -12.24 2.97 -0.75
C GLY A 88 -12.56 2.47 0.67
N ASN A 89 -12.17 1.23 0.97
CA ASN A 89 -12.45 0.64 2.28
C ASN A 89 -11.67 1.27 3.44
N HIS A 90 -10.50 1.84 3.20
CA HIS A 90 -9.74 2.59 4.20
C HIS A 90 -10.28 3.99 4.45
N ASP A 91 -11.04 4.55 3.52
CA ASP A 91 -11.64 5.87 3.69
C ASP A 91 -12.90 5.83 4.58
N MET A 92 -13.54 4.67 4.72
CA MET A 92 -14.78 4.49 5.47
C MET A 92 -14.52 4.34 6.97
N PHE A 93 -15.30 5.02 7.81
CA PHE A 93 -15.28 4.82 9.26
C PHE A 93 -15.84 3.44 9.65
N TYR A 94 -17.05 3.12 9.17
CA TYR A 94 -17.68 1.82 9.37
C TYR A 94 -17.27 0.84 8.27
N ARG A 95 -17.22 -0.46 8.57
CA ARG A 95 -16.85 -1.47 7.58
C ARG A 95 -17.99 -1.85 6.65
N ASP A 96 -19.21 -1.64 7.08
CA ASP A 96 -20.46 -2.13 6.47
C ASP A 96 -21.34 -1.03 5.87
N LYS A 97 -20.92 0.24 5.95
CA LYS A 97 -21.63 1.38 5.38
C LYS A 97 -20.72 2.57 5.08
N ARG A 98 -21.08 3.37 4.07
CA ARG A 98 -20.29 4.50 3.56
C ARG A 98 -20.75 5.88 4.00
N ASP A 99 -21.76 5.96 4.88
CA ASP A 99 -22.35 7.24 5.34
C ASP A 99 -21.38 8.17 6.09
N THR A 100 -20.27 7.62 6.55
CA THR A 100 -19.22 8.38 7.24
C THR A 100 -17.86 7.96 6.66
N HIS A 101 -17.17 8.87 6.00
CA HIS A 101 -15.87 8.63 5.39
C HIS A 101 -14.90 9.82 5.54
N SER A 102 -13.62 9.54 5.47
CA SER A 102 -12.54 10.50 5.76
C SER A 102 -12.37 11.60 4.71
N VAL A 103 -13.05 11.50 3.57
CA VAL A 103 -12.90 12.41 2.41
C VAL A 103 -14.14 13.27 2.15
N GLU A 104 -15.10 13.32 3.08
CA GLU A 104 -16.34 14.11 2.98
C GLU A 104 -16.07 15.61 2.70
N TRP A 105 -15.02 16.16 3.31
CA TRP A 105 -14.58 17.54 3.11
C TRP A 105 -14.23 17.87 1.65
N ALA A 106 -13.87 16.89 0.83
CA ALA A 106 -13.53 17.10 -0.57
C ALA A 106 -14.73 17.54 -1.44
N LYS A 107 -15.97 17.36 -0.95
CA LYS A 107 -17.19 17.87 -1.59
C LYS A 107 -17.22 19.40 -1.73
N HIS A 108 -16.38 20.12 -0.98
CA HIS A 108 -16.24 21.58 -1.12
C HIS A 108 -15.40 22.01 -2.33
N LEU A 109 -14.68 21.11 -2.97
CA LEU A 109 -13.95 21.39 -4.21
C LEU A 109 -14.89 21.21 -5.40
N PRO A 110 -15.09 22.26 -6.23
CA PRO A 110 -16.20 22.31 -7.20
C PRO A 110 -16.09 21.28 -8.34
N ASN A 111 -14.89 20.80 -8.63
CA ASN A 111 -14.61 19.83 -9.68
C ASN A 111 -14.31 18.43 -9.17
N VAL A 112 -14.43 18.18 -7.86
CA VAL A 112 -14.27 16.87 -7.22
C VAL A 112 -15.65 16.26 -6.98
N ILE A 113 -15.88 15.11 -7.59
CA ILE A 113 -17.09 14.32 -7.45
C ILE A 113 -16.75 13.12 -6.58
N ILE A 114 -17.20 13.15 -5.33
CA ILE A 114 -17.04 12.02 -4.40
C ILE A 114 -18.02 10.93 -4.80
N ILE A 115 -17.49 9.73 -5.01
CA ILE A 115 -18.22 8.53 -5.35
C ILE A 115 -18.37 7.69 -4.08
N ASP A 116 -19.36 8.02 -3.28
CA ASP A 116 -19.82 7.28 -2.10
C ASP A 116 -21.10 6.46 -2.42
N GLU A 117 -21.72 6.74 -3.58
CA GLU A 117 -22.81 5.97 -4.18
C GLU A 117 -22.46 5.56 -5.62
N TRP A 118 -23.16 4.57 -6.15
CA TRP A 118 -22.95 4.13 -7.53
C TRP A 118 -23.31 5.21 -8.53
N PHE A 119 -22.37 5.52 -9.43
CA PHE A 119 -22.55 6.50 -10.49
C PHE A 119 -22.49 5.82 -11.86
N SER A 120 -23.38 6.17 -12.77
CA SER A 120 -23.35 5.66 -14.15
C SER A 120 -23.75 6.77 -15.13
N GLN A 121 -22.91 6.97 -16.13
CA GLN A 121 -23.12 7.92 -17.22
C GLN A 121 -22.29 7.52 -18.43
N ASP A 122 -22.81 7.69 -19.66
CA ASP A 122 -22.09 7.53 -20.93
C ASP A 122 -21.32 6.19 -21.06
N ASP A 123 -21.97 5.06 -20.75
CA ASP A 123 -21.39 3.71 -20.74
C ASP A 123 -20.24 3.49 -19.71
N VAL A 124 -20.07 4.42 -18.79
CA VAL A 124 -19.13 4.30 -17.65
C VAL A 124 -19.91 4.11 -16.36
N THR A 125 -19.51 3.12 -15.55
CA THR A 125 -19.97 2.95 -14.19
C THR A 125 -18.83 3.14 -13.23
N ILE A 126 -19.05 3.92 -12.15
CA ILE A 126 -18.08 4.14 -11.09
C ILE A 126 -18.66 3.58 -9.80
N ILE A 127 -17.93 2.67 -9.16
CA ILE A 127 -18.42 1.86 -8.06
C ILE A 127 -17.52 2.10 -6.84
N PRO A 128 -18.05 2.64 -5.72
CA PRO A 128 -17.30 2.72 -4.48
C PRO A 128 -17.10 1.34 -3.86
N TRP A 129 -16.39 1.24 -2.73
CA TRP A 129 -16.31 -0.01 -1.99
C TRP A 129 -17.69 -0.58 -1.74
N ILE A 130 -17.91 -1.82 -2.19
CA ILE A 130 -19.21 -2.49 -2.08
C ILE A 130 -19.48 -2.89 -0.64
N VAL A 131 -20.69 -2.62 -0.16
CA VAL A 131 -21.15 -3.00 1.18
C VAL A 131 -22.38 -3.89 1.11
N GLY A 132 -22.46 -4.87 2.00
CA GLY A 132 -23.59 -5.80 2.09
C GLY A 132 -23.91 -6.46 0.76
N ASP A 133 -25.17 -6.44 0.39
CA ASP A 133 -25.73 -7.14 -0.78
C ASP A 133 -25.62 -6.35 -2.11
N GLU A 134 -24.97 -5.20 -2.12
CA GLU A 134 -24.88 -4.34 -3.32
C GLU A 134 -24.26 -5.05 -4.52
N TRP A 135 -23.34 -6.01 -4.29
CA TRP A 135 -22.72 -6.80 -5.35
C TRP A 135 -23.73 -7.50 -6.27
N LYS A 136 -24.96 -7.78 -5.79
CA LYS A 136 -26.03 -8.39 -6.59
C LYS A 136 -26.44 -7.52 -7.78
N ARG A 137 -26.19 -6.20 -7.72
CA ARG A 137 -26.46 -5.24 -8.81
C ARG A 137 -25.56 -5.49 -10.02
N LEU A 138 -24.30 -5.94 -9.81
CA LEU A 138 -23.34 -6.20 -10.88
C LEU A 138 -23.88 -7.15 -11.95
N LYS A 139 -24.62 -8.17 -11.55
CA LYS A 139 -25.18 -9.20 -12.46
C LYS A 139 -26.08 -8.66 -13.56
N LYS A 140 -26.64 -7.47 -13.37
CA LYS A 140 -27.63 -6.85 -14.29
C LYS A 140 -27.05 -5.66 -15.06
N MET A 141 -25.85 -5.25 -14.74
CA MET A 141 -25.23 -4.05 -15.29
C MET A 141 -24.31 -4.42 -16.46
N LYS A 142 -24.21 -3.51 -17.40
CA LYS A 142 -23.34 -3.62 -18.57
C LYS A 142 -22.91 -2.23 -19.04
N GLY A 143 -21.82 -2.16 -19.73
CA GLY A 143 -21.29 -0.91 -20.27
C GLY A 143 -19.88 -1.09 -20.80
N LYS A 144 -19.24 0.01 -21.12
CA LYS A 144 -17.87 0.00 -21.64
C LYS A 144 -16.84 -0.07 -20.52
N TYR A 145 -16.89 0.85 -19.58
CA TYR A 145 -15.89 0.95 -18.51
C TYR A 145 -16.49 0.86 -17.12
N VAL A 146 -15.78 0.20 -16.24
CA VAL A 146 -15.97 0.30 -14.78
C VAL A 146 -14.71 0.85 -14.16
N PHE A 147 -14.85 1.85 -13.28
CA PHE A 147 -13.83 2.28 -12.33
C PHE A 147 -14.32 1.96 -10.92
N SER A 148 -13.49 1.32 -10.11
CA SER A 148 -13.97 0.75 -8.84
C SER A 148 -12.87 0.58 -7.80
N HIS A 149 -13.32 0.20 -6.59
CA HIS A 149 -12.45 -0.28 -5.52
C HIS A 149 -13.03 -1.61 -5.02
N LEU A 150 -12.62 -2.73 -5.62
CA LEU A 150 -13.23 -4.06 -5.43
C LEU A 150 -12.25 -5.05 -4.82
N GLU A 151 -12.80 -5.97 -4.03
CA GLU A 151 -12.11 -7.16 -3.54
C GLU A 151 -12.64 -8.39 -4.28
N LEU A 152 -11.85 -8.90 -5.23
CA LEU A 152 -12.25 -10.06 -6.03
C LEU A 152 -11.35 -11.27 -5.71
N PRO A 153 -11.93 -12.48 -5.64
CA PRO A 153 -11.17 -13.70 -5.38
C PRO A 153 -10.20 -14.01 -6.52
N ASN A 154 -9.20 -14.81 -6.19
CA ASN A 154 -8.22 -15.33 -7.14
C ASN A 154 -7.28 -14.29 -7.78
N PHE A 155 -7.29 -13.02 -7.35
CA PHE A 155 -6.29 -12.02 -7.66
C PHE A 155 -5.24 -11.94 -6.54
N PHE A 156 -4.04 -11.48 -6.86
CA PHE A 156 -3.01 -11.24 -5.88
C PHE A 156 -3.27 -9.92 -5.13
N MET A 157 -3.35 -9.98 -3.81
CA MET A 157 -3.51 -8.80 -2.96
C MET A 157 -2.26 -7.90 -3.00
N ASN A 158 -1.09 -8.56 -2.99
CA ASN A 158 0.25 -7.96 -3.06
C ASN A 158 1.18 -8.92 -3.85
N ALA A 159 2.50 -8.71 -3.77
CA ALA A 159 3.45 -9.57 -4.48
C ALA A 159 3.42 -11.04 -4.04
N MET A 160 2.89 -11.34 -2.86
CA MET A 160 3.04 -12.65 -2.20
C MET A 160 1.72 -13.42 -2.01
N ILE A 161 0.60 -12.74 -1.74
CA ILE A 161 -0.63 -13.35 -1.24
C ILE A 161 -1.75 -13.22 -2.27
N GLN A 162 -2.39 -14.33 -2.59
CA GLN A 162 -3.58 -14.38 -3.44
C GLN A 162 -4.84 -14.36 -2.57
N MET A 163 -5.87 -13.58 -3.00
CA MET A 163 -7.17 -13.52 -2.34
C MET A 163 -7.91 -14.84 -2.43
N PRO A 164 -8.33 -15.42 -1.30
CA PRO A 164 -9.13 -16.64 -1.30
C PRO A 164 -10.52 -16.44 -1.93
N ASP A 165 -11.14 -17.51 -2.35
CA ASP A 165 -12.50 -17.49 -2.89
C ASP A 165 -13.53 -17.63 -1.77
N TYR A 166 -14.18 -16.52 -1.40
CA TYR A 166 -15.29 -16.49 -0.43
C TYR A 166 -16.67 -16.60 -1.07
N LYS A 167 -16.76 -16.79 -2.40
CA LYS A 167 -17.98 -17.08 -3.19
C LYS A 167 -19.05 -15.96 -3.25
N GLU A 168 -18.86 -14.81 -2.67
CA GLU A 168 -19.85 -13.71 -2.73
C GLU A 168 -19.74 -12.94 -4.04
N ILE A 169 -18.68 -12.15 -4.22
CA ILE A 169 -18.41 -11.43 -5.46
C ILE A 169 -17.47 -12.27 -6.32
N GLN A 170 -17.82 -12.44 -7.60
CA GLN A 170 -17.03 -13.20 -8.57
C GLN A 170 -16.73 -12.34 -9.79
N SER A 171 -15.61 -12.64 -10.46
CA SER A 171 -15.19 -11.94 -11.68
C SER A 171 -16.26 -11.97 -12.77
N GLU A 172 -17.02 -13.06 -12.86
CA GLU A 172 -18.10 -13.30 -13.84
C GLU A 172 -19.24 -12.29 -13.71
N HIS A 173 -19.44 -11.71 -12.51
CA HIS A 173 -20.44 -10.66 -12.31
C HIS A 173 -20.14 -9.37 -13.09
N LEU A 174 -18.89 -9.21 -13.56
CA LEU A 174 -18.40 -8.06 -14.32
C LEU A 174 -18.29 -8.33 -15.83
N ASN A 175 -18.71 -9.50 -16.31
CA ASN A 175 -18.64 -9.86 -17.74
C ASN A 175 -19.51 -8.98 -18.65
N GLY A 176 -20.43 -8.20 -18.08
CA GLY A 176 -21.24 -7.22 -18.84
C GLY A 176 -20.48 -5.98 -19.29
N TYR A 177 -19.21 -5.81 -18.88
CA TYR A 177 -18.40 -4.66 -19.21
C TYR A 177 -17.22 -5.02 -20.11
N GLU A 178 -16.80 -4.10 -20.98
CA GLU A 178 -15.63 -4.31 -21.83
C GLU A 178 -14.32 -4.25 -21.03
N SER A 179 -14.21 -3.31 -20.10
CA SER A 179 -13.03 -3.15 -19.24
C SER A 179 -13.40 -2.70 -17.83
N VAL A 180 -12.77 -3.31 -16.84
CA VAL A 180 -12.93 -3.00 -15.42
C VAL A 180 -11.56 -2.62 -14.86
N PHE A 181 -11.46 -1.43 -14.25
CA PHE A 181 -10.27 -0.94 -13.58
C PHE A 181 -10.55 -0.79 -12.10
N SER A 182 -9.73 -1.41 -11.26
CA SER A 182 -9.94 -1.40 -9.80
C SER A 182 -8.68 -1.01 -9.03
N GLY A 183 -8.88 -0.32 -7.91
CA GLY A 183 -7.95 -0.22 -6.79
C GLY A 183 -8.08 -1.41 -5.84
N HIS A 184 -7.61 -1.27 -4.60
CA HIS A 184 -7.60 -2.20 -3.49
C HIS A 184 -6.42 -3.16 -3.49
N PHE A 185 -6.18 -3.91 -4.56
CA PHE A 185 -5.02 -4.79 -4.63
C PHE A 185 -3.79 -4.07 -5.17
N HIS A 186 -2.74 -4.07 -4.37
CA HIS A 186 -1.55 -3.28 -4.64
C HIS A 186 -0.75 -3.78 -5.85
N LYS A 187 -0.83 -5.08 -6.18
CA LYS A 187 -0.13 -5.64 -7.34
C LYS A 187 -0.87 -5.32 -8.63
N ARG A 188 -0.18 -4.67 -9.60
CA ARG A 188 -0.72 -4.53 -10.95
C ARG A 188 -0.87 -5.87 -11.62
N GLN A 189 -2.08 -6.17 -12.08
CA GLN A 189 -2.41 -7.45 -12.71
C GLN A 189 -3.68 -7.34 -13.56
N LYS A 190 -3.76 -8.18 -14.60
CA LYS A 190 -4.94 -8.26 -15.48
C LYS A 190 -5.39 -9.71 -15.61
N LYS A 191 -6.70 -9.93 -15.54
CA LYS A 191 -7.34 -11.21 -15.75
C LYS A 191 -8.66 -10.96 -16.50
N ASN A 192 -8.81 -11.53 -17.70
CA ASN A 192 -9.92 -11.25 -18.59
C ASN A 192 -10.09 -9.74 -18.85
N ASN A 193 -11.27 -9.19 -18.58
CA ASN A 193 -11.61 -7.78 -18.70
C ASN A 193 -11.29 -6.95 -17.44
N ILE A 194 -10.75 -7.56 -16.36
CA ILE A 194 -10.51 -6.92 -15.08
C ILE A 194 -9.02 -6.62 -14.90
N THR A 195 -8.72 -5.37 -14.57
CA THR A 195 -7.38 -4.89 -14.29
C THR A 195 -7.33 -4.21 -12.93
N TYR A 196 -6.53 -4.72 -12.02
CA TYR A 196 -6.04 -3.98 -10.85
C TYR A 196 -4.86 -3.12 -11.29
N ILE A 197 -4.96 -1.81 -11.16
CA ILE A 197 -3.95 -0.89 -11.67
C ILE A 197 -2.69 -0.83 -10.80
N GLY A 198 -2.78 -1.36 -9.56
CA GLY A 198 -1.73 -1.33 -8.55
C GLY A 198 -1.67 0.01 -7.81
N ASN A 199 -1.15 -0.01 -6.58
CA ASN A 199 -1.01 1.20 -5.75
C ASN A 199 -0.10 2.27 -6.39
N ALA A 200 -0.14 3.49 -5.84
CA ALA A 200 0.63 4.64 -6.32
C ALA A 200 2.14 4.36 -6.37
N PHE A 201 2.67 3.73 -5.31
CA PHE A 201 4.08 3.32 -5.18
C PHE A 201 4.21 2.21 -4.13
N PRO A 202 5.31 1.45 -4.05
CA PRO A 202 5.50 0.41 -3.05
C PRO A 202 5.39 0.96 -1.62
N HIS A 203 4.61 0.31 -0.77
CA HIS A 203 4.29 0.78 0.57
C HIS A 203 5.08 0.08 1.68
N ASN A 204 5.41 -1.19 1.48
CA ASN A 204 6.09 -2.02 2.47
C ASN A 204 6.77 -3.23 1.82
N TYR A 205 7.33 -4.11 2.64
CA TYR A 205 8.06 -5.29 2.17
C TYR A 205 7.21 -6.37 1.48
N SER A 206 5.88 -6.31 1.58
CA SER A 206 5.01 -7.17 0.75
C SER A 206 5.03 -6.78 -0.73
N ASP A 207 5.53 -5.58 -1.06
CA ASP A 207 5.75 -5.09 -2.41
C ASP A 207 7.22 -5.25 -2.86
N ALA A 208 8.07 -5.95 -2.08
CA ALA A 208 9.49 -6.05 -2.38
C ALA A 208 9.74 -6.64 -3.78
N GLY A 209 10.57 -5.94 -4.57
CA GLY A 209 10.90 -6.34 -5.94
C GLY A 209 9.82 -6.03 -6.99
N ASP A 210 8.65 -5.54 -6.60
CA ASP A 210 7.58 -5.14 -7.52
C ASP A 210 7.52 -3.60 -7.67
N ASP A 211 8.38 -3.06 -8.51
CA ASP A 211 8.52 -1.61 -8.74
C ASP A 211 7.57 -1.07 -9.83
N LYS A 212 6.74 -1.92 -10.43
CA LYS A 212 5.83 -1.51 -11.51
C LYS A 212 4.60 -0.76 -10.96
N ARG A 213 4.83 0.36 -10.26
CA ARG A 213 3.82 1.21 -9.62
C ARG A 213 3.81 2.59 -10.25
N GLY A 214 2.71 3.31 -10.10
CA GLY A 214 2.56 4.66 -10.64
C GLY A 214 1.13 4.96 -11.04
N MET A 215 0.92 5.35 -12.30
CA MET A 215 -0.40 5.71 -12.83
C MET A 215 -0.75 4.95 -14.10
N MET A 216 -2.04 4.92 -14.38
CA MET A 216 -2.60 4.51 -15.66
C MET A 216 -3.13 5.75 -16.41
N MET A 217 -2.97 5.80 -17.70
CA MET A 217 -3.67 6.71 -18.61
C MET A 217 -4.59 5.89 -19.50
N LEU A 218 -5.82 6.35 -19.63
CA LEU A 218 -6.82 5.75 -20.52
C LEU A 218 -7.37 6.82 -21.49
N GLU A 219 -7.20 6.60 -22.77
CA GLU A 219 -7.90 7.34 -23.82
C GLU A 219 -9.12 6.52 -24.25
N TRP A 220 -10.24 7.18 -24.48
CA TRP A 220 -11.48 6.49 -24.87
C TRP A 220 -11.28 5.60 -26.10
N ASP A 221 -11.77 4.38 -26.05
CA ASP A 221 -11.60 3.33 -27.08
C ASP A 221 -10.16 2.87 -27.34
N LYS A 222 -9.22 3.13 -26.42
CA LYS A 222 -7.84 2.65 -26.55
C LYS A 222 -7.43 1.78 -25.37
N GLU A 223 -6.38 0.99 -25.58
CA GLU A 223 -5.74 0.23 -24.52
C GLU A 223 -5.10 1.16 -23.49
N PRO A 224 -5.14 0.81 -22.19
CA PRO A 224 -4.54 1.60 -21.14
C PRO A 224 -3.02 1.64 -21.25
N MET A 225 -2.43 2.80 -20.99
CA MET A 225 -0.99 2.98 -20.87
C MET A 225 -0.61 3.17 -19.41
N TYR A 226 0.54 2.60 -19.00
CA TYR A 226 1.02 2.66 -17.63
C TYR A 226 2.34 3.42 -17.56
N PHE A 227 2.44 4.31 -16.58
CA PHE A 227 3.65 5.08 -16.28
C PHE A 227 4.12 4.73 -14.87
N GLY A 228 5.36 4.27 -14.75
CA GLY A 228 6.00 4.05 -13.46
C GLY A 228 6.54 5.35 -12.88
N TRP A 229 6.39 5.54 -11.57
CA TRP A 229 7.02 6.68 -10.90
C TRP A 229 8.53 6.42 -10.72
N PRO A 230 9.42 7.18 -11.39
CA PRO A 230 10.86 6.90 -11.38
C PRO A 230 11.49 6.99 -9.99
N ASN A 231 10.98 7.93 -9.17
CA ASN A 231 11.50 8.21 -7.84
C ASN A 231 10.72 7.47 -6.73
N ALA A 232 9.98 6.41 -7.08
CA ALA A 232 9.27 5.60 -6.10
C ALA A 232 10.25 4.98 -5.08
N PRO A 233 9.89 4.96 -3.78
CA PRO A 233 10.66 4.23 -2.78
C PRO A 233 10.71 2.75 -3.16
N LYS A 234 11.87 2.11 -2.95
CA LYS A 234 12.08 0.70 -3.30
C LYS A 234 12.18 -0.14 -2.03
N TYR A 235 11.60 -1.33 -2.07
CA TYR A 235 11.72 -2.33 -1.01
C TYR A 235 12.49 -3.52 -1.54
N ARG A 236 13.50 -3.96 -0.78
CA ARG A 236 14.40 -5.06 -1.18
C ARG A 236 14.62 -6.03 -0.03
N VAL A 237 14.75 -7.30 -0.36
CA VAL A 237 15.14 -8.35 0.57
C VAL A 237 16.31 -9.11 -0.06
N TYR A 238 17.44 -9.14 0.62
CA TYR A 238 18.68 -9.78 0.17
C TYR A 238 19.21 -10.74 1.23
N ASN A 239 20.15 -11.58 0.86
CA ASN A 239 21.00 -12.29 1.81
C ASN A 239 22.27 -11.48 2.10
N LEU A 240 22.84 -11.66 3.27
CA LEU A 240 24.06 -10.93 3.66
C LEU A 240 25.23 -11.28 2.76
N SER A 241 25.39 -12.56 2.41
CA SER A 241 26.42 -13.01 1.47
C SER A 241 26.38 -12.26 0.14
N ASP A 242 25.18 -12.12 -0.45
CA ASP A 242 25.02 -11.40 -1.73
C ASP A 242 25.40 -9.91 -1.59
N VAL A 243 24.98 -9.30 -0.47
CA VAL A 243 25.27 -7.87 -0.22
C VAL A 243 26.75 -7.60 0.02
N LEU A 244 27.47 -8.53 0.66
CA LEU A 244 28.92 -8.40 0.87
C LEU A 244 29.71 -8.54 -0.45
N ASP A 245 29.20 -9.34 -1.39
CA ASP A 245 29.81 -9.53 -2.72
C ASP A 245 29.60 -8.30 -3.63
N ASP A 246 28.43 -7.71 -3.65
CA ASP A 246 28.10 -6.51 -4.47
C ASP A 246 27.21 -5.51 -3.75
N PRO A 247 27.72 -4.79 -2.74
CA PRO A 247 26.93 -3.82 -2.02
C PRO A 247 26.47 -2.64 -2.90
N ALA A 248 27.31 -2.18 -3.82
CA ALA A 248 27.01 -1.02 -4.67
C ALA A 248 25.92 -1.30 -5.71
N GLY A 249 25.85 -2.52 -6.23
CA GLY A 249 24.82 -2.93 -7.19
C GLY A 249 23.48 -3.21 -6.54
N LEU A 250 23.46 -3.68 -5.29
CA LEU A 250 22.24 -4.07 -4.58
C LEU A 250 21.65 -2.96 -3.72
N LEU A 251 22.49 -2.19 -3.00
CA LEU A 251 22.04 -1.18 -2.06
C LEU A 251 21.84 0.18 -2.75
N LEU A 252 20.69 0.33 -3.37
CA LEU A 252 20.32 1.56 -4.08
C LEU A 252 19.92 2.67 -3.11
N PRO A 253 20.26 3.94 -3.37
CA PRO A 253 19.81 5.07 -2.56
C PRO A 253 18.28 5.13 -2.41
N ASP A 254 17.81 5.74 -1.33
CA ASP A 254 16.39 5.92 -1.01
C ASP A 254 15.58 4.62 -0.89
N SER A 255 16.25 3.46 -0.71
CA SER A 255 15.58 2.16 -0.54
C SER A 255 15.43 1.73 0.92
N TYR A 256 14.41 0.89 1.15
CA TYR A 256 14.18 0.13 2.37
C TYR A 256 14.71 -1.29 2.15
N VAL A 257 15.66 -1.71 2.96
CA VAL A 257 16.37 -2.98 2.76
C VAL A 257 16.24 -3.88 3.98
N LYS A 258 15.88 -5.16 3.74
CA LYS A 258 16.01 -6.25 4.69
C LYS A 258 17.11 -7.18 4.24
N ILE A 259 18.01 -7.54 5.15
CA ILE A 259 19.09 -8.48 4.89
C ILE A 259 18.92 -9.69 5.79
N ASN A 260 18.73 -10.85 5.21
CA ASN A 260 18.74 -12.13 5.91
C ASN A 260 20.19 -12.51 6.24
N LEU A 261 20.47 -12.83 7.50
CA LEU A 261 21.79 -13.26 7.95
C LEU A 261 21.99 -14.75 7.62
N ASP A 262 22.39 -15.05 6.38
CA ASP A 262 22.64 -16.40 5.87
C ASP A 262 24.05 -16.93 6.22
N ILE A 263 24.91 -16.08 6.79
CA ILE A 263 26.22 -16.40 7.32
C ILE A 263 26.28 -16.06 8.81
N ASP A 264 27.17 -16.74 9.55
CA ASP A 264 27.37 -16.50 10.97
C ASP A 264 28.14 -15.20 11.18
N ILE A 265 27.52 -14.26 11.87
CA ILE A 265 28.15 -13.01 12.31
C ILE A 265 27.76 -12.74 13.77
N SER A 266 28.65 -12.08 14.49
CA SER A 266 28.38 -11.59 15.85
C SER A 266 27.42 -10.41 15.84
N PHE A 267 26.87 -10.08 17.00
CA PHE A 267 26.04 -8.88 17.17
C PHE A 267 26.83 -7.60 16.86
N GLU A 268 28.09 -7.55 17.26
CA GLU A 268 28.99 -6.41 17.00
C GLU A 268 29.25 -6.23 15.51
N GLU A 269 29.47 -7.32 14.77
CA GLU A 269 29.63 -7.29 13.31
C GLU A 269 28.33 -6.86 12.61
N ALA A 270 27.18 -7.38 13.05
CA ALA A 270 25.87 -6.97 12.52
C ALA A 270 25.62 -5.47 12.74
N SER A 271 25.91 -4.96 13.95
CA SER A 271 25.77 -3.52 14.26
C SER A 271 26.71 -2.68 13.41
N PHE A 272 27.96 -3.09 13.25
CA PHE A 272 28.94 -2.41 12.41
C PHE A 272 28.52 -2.36 10.93
N ILE A 273 28.03 -3.49 10.37
CA ILE A 273 27.53 -3.57 9.00
C ILE A 273 26.38 -2.58 8.81
N ARG A 274 25.41 -2.54 9.72
CA ARG A 274 24.28 -1.64 9.65
C ARG A 274 24.71 -0.16 9.71
N GLU A 275 25.56 0.18 10.68
CA GLU A 275 26.04 1.54 10.87
C GLU A 275 26.86 2.05 9.68
N LYS A 276 27.57 1.16 9.00
CA LYS A 276 28.37 1.49 7.82
C LYS A 276 27.52 1.59 6.56
N LEU A 277 26.76 0.53 6.22
CA LEU A 277 26.06 0.45 4.93
C LEU A 277 24.90 1.44 4.82
N MET A 278 24.19 1.73 5.91
CA MET A 278 23.04 2.61 5.88
C MET A 278 23.39 4.05 5.42
N PRO A 279 24.39 4.75 5.97
CA PRO A 279 24.78 6.07 5.48
C PRO A 279 25.57 6.04 4.17
N GLU A 280 26.45 5.03 3.95
CA GLU A 280 27.27 4.91 2.75
C GLU A 280 26.42 4.80 1.48
N HIS A 281 25.32 4.04 1.55
CA HIS A 281 24.39 3.83 0.44
C HIS A 281 23.15 4.71 0.48
N HIS A 282 23.06 5.65 1.43
CA HIS A 282 21.90 6.55 1.61
C HIS A 282 20.56 5.79 1.71
N LEU A 283 20.56 4.69 2.47
CA LEU A 283 19.36 3.87 2.68
C LEU A 283 18.38 4.56 3.62
N ARG A 284 17.07 4.42 3.35
CA ARG A 284 16.02 4.90 4.26
C ARG A 284 15.89 4.01 5.51
N GLU A 285 16.12 2.72 5.34
CA GLU A 285 16.05 1.72 6.39
C GLU A 285 16.94 0.52 6.03
N LEU A 286 17.60 -0.02 7.04
CA LEU A 286 18.32 -1.28 6.94
C LEU A 286 18.00 -2.15 8.16
N THR A 287 17.33 -3.28 7.92
CA THR A 287 16.98 -4.26 8.94
C THR A 287 17.72 -5.56 8.67
N LEU A 288 18.42 -6.07 9.68
CA LEU A 288 19.09 -7.38 9.65
C LEU A 288 18.18 -8.42 10.30
N ILE A 289 17.93 -9.53 9.61
CA ILE A 289 17.03 -10.59 10.05
C ILE A 289 17.81 -11.88 10.23
N PRO A 290 17.93 -12.41 11.47
CA PRO A 290 18.51 -13.72 11.70
C PRO A 290 17.69 -14.82 11.01
N ILE A 291 18.34 -15.72 10.29
CA ILE A 291 17.67 -16.92 9.77
C ILE A 291 17.50 -17.89 10.92
N LYS A 292 16.25 -18.31 11.20
CA LYS A 292 15.99 -19.41 12.13
C LYS A 292 16.64 -20.69 11.54
N ARG A 293 17.68 -21.21 12.20
CA ARG A 293 18.15 -22.56 11.92
C ARG A 293 17.22 -23.53 12.64
N ASP A 294 16.60 -24.45 11.92
CA ASP A 294 15.93 -25.61 12.52
C ASP A 294 17.02 -26.48 13.14
N PHE A 295 17.22 -26.37 14.42
CA PHE A 295 18.13 -27.22 15.17
C PHE A 295 17.53 -28.63 15.29
N THR A 296 17.80 -29.47 14.28
CA THR A 296 17.56 -30.92 14.35
C THR A 296 18.79 -31.70 14.80
N ASP A 297 19.90 -31.04 15.18
CA ASP A 297 21.09 -31.71 15.69
C ASP A 297 21.19 -31.66 17.21
N ASN A 298 20.93 -32.80 17.82
CA ASN A 298 21.19 -33.11 19.21
C ASN A 298 22.71 -33.22 19.47
N ASN A 299 23.44 -32.13 19.49
CA ASN A 299 24.83 -32.10 19.93
C ASN A 299 24.95 -31.26 21.20
N PRO A 300 25.27 -31.88 22.39
CA PRO A 300 25.23 -31.20 23.69
C PRO A 300 26.39 -30.24 23.98
N ASP A 301 27.35 -30.07 23.07
CA ASP A 301 28.62 -29.34 23.33
C ASP A 301 28.75 -27.96 22.63
N ASN A 302 27.72 -27.46 22.00
CA ASN A 302 27.75 -26.08 21.44
C ASN A 302 27.22 -25.07 22.48
N THR A 303 28.10 -24.30 23.08
CA THR A 303 27.81 -23.09 23.85
C THR A 303 27.19 -22.05 22.89
N ASN A 304 25.87 -22.18 22.74
CA ASN A 304 25.06 -21.36 21.87
C ASN A 304 24.94 -19.91 22.38
N THR A 305 25.37 -18.96 21.59
CA THR A 305 24.79 -17.61 21.60
C THR A 305 23.37 -17.74 21.01
N GLN A 306 22.40 -18.12 21.82
CA GLN A 306 20.99 -17.99 21.48
C GLN A 306 20.70 -16.50 21.41
N PHE A 307 20.26 -15.99 20.24
CA PHE A 307 19.50 -14.75 20.20
C PHE A 307 18.18 -15.04 20.91
N GLU A 308 18.12 -14.63 22.17
CA GLU A 308 16.90 -14.74 22.93
C GLU A 308 15.79 -13.99 22.22
N SER A 309 14.58 -14.55 22.19
CA SER A 309 13.43 -13.81 21.64
C SER A 309 13.25 -12.54 22.48
N VAL A 310 12.66 -11.50 21.90
CA VAL A 310 12.34 -10.27 22.64
C VAL A 310 11.55 -10.60 23.91
N ASP A 311 10.67 -11.60 23.84
CA ASP A 311 9.92 -12.11 24.99
C ASP A 311 10.83 -12.69 26.08
N THR A 312 11.82 -13.49 25.68
CA THR A 312 12.81 -14.07 26.62
C THR A 312 13.66 -12.98 27.25
N ILE A 313 14.11 -12.00 26.47
CA ILE A 313 14.91 -10.86 27.00
C ILE A 313 14.09 -10.06 28.01
N ILE A 314 12.83 -9.73 27.68
CA ILE A 314 11.96 -8.95 28.57
C ILE A 314 11.65 -9.74 29.84
N GLN A 315 11.34 -11.04 29.75
CA GLN A 315 11.10 -11.89 30.91
C GLN A 315 12.32 -11.96 31.79
N THR A 316 13.51 -12.22 31.24
CA THR A 316 14.78 -12.25 31.95
C THR A 316 15.10 -10.92 32.63
N GLN A 317 14.83 -9.80 31.94
CA GLN A 317 15.01 -8.46 32.51
C GLN A 317 14.05 -8.21 33.69
N ILE A 318 12.77 -8.57 33.57
CA ILE A 318 11.81 -8.45 34.68
C ILE A 318 12.22 -9.31 35.84
N GLU A 319 12.73 -10.54 35.63
CA GLU A 319 13.22 -11.43 36.64
C GLU A 319 14.50 -10.93 37.32
N SER A 320 15.36 -10.24 36.60
CA SER A 320 16.63 -9.69 37.13
C SER A 320 16.48 -8.36 37.87
N LEU A 321 15.35 -7.69 37.81
CA LEU A 321 15.12 -6.44 38.54
C LEU A 321 15.28 -6.67 40.05
N GLU A 322 16.07 -5.85 40.74
CA GLU A 322 16.11 -5.86 42.20
C GLU A 322 14.79 -5.35 42.77
N VAL A 323 14.24 -6.10 43.75
CA VAL A 323 12.89 -5.86 44.29
C VAL A 323 12.90 -4.62 45.18
N GLY A 324 12.26 -3.53 44.70
CA GLY A 324 11.98 -2.35 45.52
C GLY A 324 10.53 -2.26 45.95
N THR A 325 9.64 -1.80 45.07
CA THR A 325 8.24 -1.43 45.41
C THR A 325 7.19 -2.11 44.54
N PHE A 326 7.54 -3.09 43.69
CA PHE A 326 6.59 -3.72 42.77
C PHE A 326 6.67 -5.25 42.76
N ASP A 327 5.58 -5.88 42.37
CA ASP A 327 5.44 -7.33 42.25
C ASP A 327 5.86 -7.82 40.89
N LYS A 328 6.99 -8.55 40.78
CA LYS A 328 7.51 -9.13 39.55
C LYS A 328 6.51 -10.06 38.87
N LYS A 329 5.72 -10.79 39.62
CA LYS A 329 4.73 -11.73 39.10
C LYS A 329 3.62 -10.96 38.40
N LEU A 330 3.17 -9.87 39.01
CA LEU A 330 2.16 -8.98 38.39
C LEU A 330 2.69 -8.34 37.08
N LEU A 331 3.97 -7.93 37.05
CA LEU A 331 4.60 -7.39 35.82
C LEU A 331 4.66 -8.43 34.70
N LEU A 332 5.04 -9.67 35.02
CA LEU A 332 5.03 -10.77 34.07
C LEU A 332 3.63 -11.12 33.56
N ASP A 333 2.63 -11.09 34.42
CA ASP A 333 1.25 -11.34 34.06
C ASP A 333 0.69 -10.21 33.17
N ILE A 334 1.00 -8.94 33.43
CA ILE A 334 0.66 -7.82 32.59
C ILE A 334 1.31 -7.97 31.21
N TYR A 335 2.61 -8.26 31.16
CA TYR A 335 3.33 -8.42 29.90
C TYR A 335 2.77 -9.54 29.02
N ARG A 336 2.35 -10.65 29.60
CA ARG A 336 1.77 -11.80 28.88
C ARG A 336 0.35 -11.55 28.35
N ASN A 337 -0.33 -10.50 28.83
CA ASN A 337 -1.70 -10.15 28.46
C ASN A 337 -1.80 -8.90 27.56
N ILE A 338 -0.67 -8.34 27.12
CA ILE A 338 -0.56 -7.31 26.09
C ILE A 338 -0.28 -7.96 24.73
#